data_868298426ff8d7fba7c8330a9f4765a0
#
_entry.id   868298426ff8d7fba7c8330a9f4765a0
#
_cell.length_a   1.000
_cell.length_b   1.000
_cell.length_c   1.000
_cell.angle_alpha   90.00
_cell.angle_beta   90.00
_cell.angle_gamma   90.00
#
_symmetry.space_group_name_H-M   'P 1'
#
loop_
_entity.id
_entity.type
_entity.pdbx_description
1 polymer ?
#
loop_
_entity_poly.entity_id
_entity_poly.type
_entity_poly.pdbx_seq_one_letter_code
_entity_poly.pdbx_strand_id
1 'polypeptide(L)'
;MTPLVPVCHPRREARRALQRGYPRRLGAVRCCGTPQAVERLLGARLVDAVVVDVKAAPEVWLAMPARFPRIPVFAFSAFRPEDGKLVADCQRAGFAGVLVEPVDHAVAGEWIARRTAQAARRRAFADAPRLLRLTDALQLDAWEEVWRRVGAPTRTADLAQALRVTREHLSRVFAAGGAPNLKRVIDLVRTACAADLLGNPAYSVGAVARILAYASPSHLAGAARRVTGVSPQELRGLGPRGVLVAFLKGRTRSRV
;
A
#
# COMPACT_ATOMS: atom_id res chain seq x y z
N MET A 1 -3.07 -4.48 10.82
CA MET A 1 -1.77 -5.07 10.39
C MET A 1 -1.01 -4.00 9.63
N THR A 2 0.18 -3.65 10.06
CA THR A 2 1.02 -2.64 9.41
C THR A 2 1.55 -3.17 8.08
N PRO A 3 1.63 -2.34 7.02
CA PRO A 3 2.27 -2.69 5.75
C PRO A 3 3.71 -3.17 5.97
N LEU A 4 4.17 -4.06 5.11
CA LEU A 4 5.51 -4.65 5.21
C LEU A 4 6.44 -4.12 4.14
N VAL A 5 7.73 -4.02 4.51
CA VAL A 5 8.84 -3.81 3.59
C VAL A 5 9.79 -5.01 3.73
N PRO A 6 9.62 -6.06 2.90
CA PRO A 6 10.57 -7.15 2.80
C PRO A 6 11.95 -6.65 2.39
N VAL A 7 12.98 -7.11 3.09
CA VAL A 7 14.38 -6.82 2.79
C VAL A 7 15.11 -8.14 2.59
N CYS A 8 15.54 -8.42 1.38
CA CYS A 8 16.38 -9.56 1.05
C CYS A 8 17.82 -9.09 0.81
N HIS A 9 18.64 -9.21 1.83
CA HIS A 9 20.01 -8.72 1.81
C HIS A 9 20.93 -9.62 2.64
N PRO A 10 22.10 -10.08 2.14
CA PRO A 10 22.99 -10.97 2.88
C PRO A 10 23.65 -10.27 4.08
N ARG A 11 24.01 -8.99 3.95
CA ARG A 11 24.74 -8.25 4.98
C ARG A 11 23.83 -7.82 6.13
N ARG A 12 24.24 -8.17 7.35
CA ARG A 12 23.49 -7.84 8.57
C ARG A 12 23.42 -6.33 8.81
N GLU A 13 24.48 -5.61 8.47
CA GLU A 13 24.58 -4.14 8.65
C GLU A 13 23.55 -3.39 7.81
N ALA A 14 23.41 -3.73 6.52
CA ALA A 14 22.41 -3.17 5.64
C ALA A 14 20.99 -3.40 6.16
N ARG A 15 20.69 -4.65 6.59
CA ARG A 15 19.38 -4.96 7.20
C ARG A 15 19.11 -4.14 8.46
N ARG A 16 20.13 -3.96 9.32
CA ARG A 16 20.02 -3.14 10.54
C ARG A 16 19.88 -1.65 10.23
N ALA A 17 20.59 -1.14 9.23
CA ALA A 17 20.46 0.24 8.80
C ALA A 17 19.01 0.54 8.37
N LEU A 18 18.42 -0.30 7.53
CA LEU A 18 17.03 -0.18 7.11
C LEU A 18 16.04 -0.29 8.28
N GLN A 19 16.25 -1.26 9.19
CA GLN A 19 15.38 -1.43 10.36
C GLN A 19 15.39 -0.23 11.31
N ARG A 20 16.55 0.43 11.47
CA ARG A 20 16.69 1.63 12.30
C ARG A 20 16.15 2.88 11.62
N GLY A 21 16.43 3.04 10.32
CA GLY A 21 16.09 4.23 9.56
C GLY A 21 14.64 4.26 9.04
N TYR A 22 13.94 3.12 8.96
CA TYR A 22 12.58 3.11 8.47
C TYR A 22 11.58 3.51 9.59
N PRO A 23 10.72 4.53 9.37
CA PRO A 23 9.80 5.01 10.40
C PRO A 23 8.75 3.96 10.76
N ARG A 24 8.75 3.47 12.00
CA ARG A 24 7.85 2.41 12.51
C ARG A 24 6.36 2.72 12.35
N ARG A 25 5.99 4.00 12.36
CA ARG A 25 4.61 4.45 12.16
C ARG A 25 4.08 4.19 10.74
N LEU A 26 4.97 4.04 9.75
CA LEU A 26 4.61 3.84 8.34
C LEU A 26 4.55 2.37 7.93
N GLY A 27 5.26 1.48 8.64
CA GLY A 27 5.31 0.08 8.31
C GLY A 27 6.37 -0.68 9.10
N ALA A 28 6.54 -1.96 8.78
CA ALA A 28 7.53 -2.83 9.40
C ALA A 28 8.50 -3.39 8.37
N VAL A 29 9.79 -3.25 8.64
CA VAL A 29 10.86 -3.89 7.86
C VAL A 29 10.95 -5.37 8.25
N ARG A 30 10.81 -6.26 7.27
CA ARG A 30 10.89 -7.71 7.45
C ARG A 30 12.07 -8.29 6.69
N CYS A 31 13.08 -8.76 7.40
CA CYS A 31 14.23 -9.44 6.78
C CYS A 31 13.81 -10.81 6.23
N CYS A 32 14.22 -11.07 4.99
CA CYS A 32 14.04 -12.32 4.25
C CYS A 32 15.41 -12.89 3.88
N GLY A 33 15.60 -14.19 4.06
CA GLY A 33 16.87 -14.86 3.70
C GLY A 33 16.96 -15.26 2.23
N THR A 34 15.83 -15.34 1.53
CA THR A 34 15.76 -15.81 0.14
C THR A 34 14.72 -15.05 -0.67
N PRO A 35 14.83 -15.01 -2.02
CA PRO A 35 13.81 -14.46 -2.90
C PRO A 35 12.43 -15.10 -2.70
N GLN A 36 12.37 -16.42 -2.50
CA GLN A 36 11.14 -17.18 -2.24
C GLN A 36 10.42 -16.71 -0.98
N ALA A 37 11.18 -16.30 0.05
CA ALA A 37 10.59 -15.73 1.27
C ALA A 37 9.94 -14.37 1.00
N VAL A 38 10.51 -13.54 0.12
CA VAL A 38 9.89 -12.30 -0.35
C VAL A 38 8.61 -12.59 -1.14
N GLU A 39 8.64 -13.52 -2.08
CA GLU A 39 7.47 -13.91 -2.87
C GLU A 39 6.32 -14.44 -2.00
N ARG A 40 6.61 -15.25 -0.99
CA ARG A 40 5.59 -15.69 -0.01
C ARG A 40 4.94 -14.52 0.71
N LEU A 41 5.72 -13.51 1.10
CA LEU A 41 5.17 -12.30 1.72
C LEU A 41 4.30 -11.50 0.75
N LEU A 42 4.74 -11.33 -0.49
CA LEU A 42 3.96 -10.68 -1.55
C LEU A 42 2.61 -11.37 -1.78
N GLY A 43 2.57 -12.71 -1.74
CA GLY A 43 1.33 -13.47 -1.92
C GLY A 43 0.39 -13.50 -0.71
N ALA A 44 0.86 -13.13 0.49
CA ALA A 44 0.13 -13.31 1.74
C ALA A 44 -0.18 -12.02 2.50
N ARG A 45 0.58 -10.95 2.27
CA ARG A 45 0.55 -9.73 3.10
C ARG A 45 0.55 -8.47 2.23
N LEU A 46 0.08 -7.37 2.80
CA LEU A 46 0.21 -6.07 2.17
C LEU A 46 1.68 -5.63 2.23
N VAL A 47 2.34 -5.64 1.07
CA VAL A 47 3.73 -5.19 0.89
C VAL A 47 3.71 -3.80 0.26
N ASP A 48 4.48 -2.89 0.84
CA ASP A 48 4.53 -1.49 0.43
C ASP A 48 5.76 -1.13 -0.43
N ALA A 49 6.83 -1.87 -0.25
CA ALA A 49 8.06 -1.79 -1.04
C ALA A 49 8.85 -3.09 -0.86
N VAL A 50 9.77 -3.36 -1.76
CA VAL A 50 10.74 -4.46 -1.63
C VAL A 50 12.15 -3.86 -1.73
N VAL A 51 13.06 -4.29 -0.85
CA VAL A 51 14.47 -3.87 -0.86
C VAL A 51 15.34 -5.10 -1.02
N VAL A 52 16.25 -5.08 -2.00
CA VAL A 52 17.05 -6.25 -2.35
C VAL A 52 18.51 -5.90 -2.57
N ASP A 53 19.39 -6.82 -2.21
CA ASP A 53 20.74 -6.83 -2.79
C ASP A 53 20.64 -7.46 -4.18
N VAL A 54 20.64 -6.59 -5.20
CA VAL A 54 20.48 -7.06 -6.58
C VAL A 54 21.65 -7.93 -7.03
N LYS A 55 22.83 -7.77 -6.45
CA LYS A 55 24.04 -8.56 -6.79
C LYS A 55 23.91 -10.03 -6.35
N ALA A 56 23.09 -10.31 -5.34
CA ALA A 56 22.92 -11.66 -4.82
C ALA A 56 22.12 -12.60 -5.75
N ALA A 57 21.20 -12.05 -6.56
CA ALA A 57 20.38 -12.82 -7.51
C ALA A 57 19.86 -11.87 -8.62
N PRO A 58 20.71 -11.38 -9.54
CA PRO A 58 20.35 -10.34 -10.50
C PRO A 58 19.12 -10.71 -11.35
N GLU A 59 19.08 -11.91 -11.91
CA GLU A 59 18.02 -12.36 -12.81
C GLU A 59 16.63 -12.34 -12.12
N VAL A 60 16.58 -12.80 -10.86
CA VAL A 60 15.34 -12.84 -10.07
C VAL A 60 14.86 -11.42 -9.78
N TRP A 61 15.77 -10.56 -9.35
CA TRP A 61 15.40 -9.22 -8.91
C TRP A 61 15.08 -8.28 -10.07
N LEU A 62 15.77 -8.39 -11.19
CA LEU A 62 15.50 -7.58 -12.38
C LEU A 62 14.13 -7.89 -13.01
N ALA A 63 13.63 -9.11 -12.84
CA ALA A 63 12.29 -9.48 -13.30
C ALA A 63 11.13 -8.98 -12.38
N MET A 64 11.45 -8.58 -11.14
CA MET A 64 10.42 -8.27 -10.14
C MET A 64 9.57 -7.03 -10.46
N PRO A 65 10.12 -5.89 -10.92
CA PRO A 65 9.29 -4.71 -11.21
C PRO A 65 8.26 -4.96 -12.31
N ALA A 66 8.55 -5.78 -13.33
CA ALA A 66 7.59 -6.14 -14.37
C ALA A 66 6.41 -6.97 -13.84
N ARG A 67 6.65 -7.82 -12.85
CA ARG A 67 5.62 -8.63 -12.18
C ARG A 67 4.79 -7.81 -11.18
N PHE A 68 5.39 -6.81 -10.55
CA PHE A 68 4.79 -5.98 -9.49
C PHE A 68 5.02 -4.47 -9.73
N PRO A 69 4.53 -3.89 -10.84
CA PRO A 69 4.80 -2.49 -11.19
C PRO A 69 4.20 -1.46 -10.20
N ARG A 70 3.27 -1.89 -9.35
CA ARG A 70 2.67 -1.04 -8.30
C ARG A 70 3.35 -1.18 -6.93
N ILE A 71 4.34 -2.06 -6.83
CA ILE A 71 5.14 -2.24 -5.61
C ILE A 71 6.56 -1.76 -5.92
N PRO A 72 7.00 -0.62 -5.35
CA PRO A 72 8.35 -0.12 -5.60
C PRO A 72 9.41 -1.14 -5.16
N VAL A 73 10.35 -1.45 -6.06
CA VAL A 73 11.52 -2.29 -5.79
C VAL A 73 12.74 -1.39 -5.73
N PHE A 74 13.53 -1.53 -4.69
CA PHE A 74 14.77 -0.77 -4.47
C PHE A 74 15.96 -1.72 -4.47
N ALA A 75 16.98 -1.39 -5.27
CA ALA A 75 18.29 -2.01 -5.14
C ALA A 75 19.06 -1.33 -4.00
N PHE A 76 19.61 -2.13 -3.10
CA PHE A 76 20.49 -1.66 -2.05
C PHE A 76 21.67 -2.62 -1.98
N SER A 77 22.80 -2.23 -2.55
CA SER A 77 23.97 -3.11 -2.78
C SER A 77 25.27 -2.35 -2.65
N ALA A 78 26.35 -3.05 -2.38
CA ALA A 78 27.70 -2.51 -2.44
C ALA A 78 28.15 -2.37 -3.90
N PHE A 79 27.60 -1.38 -4.59
CA PHE A 79 27.98 -1.06 -5.96
C PHE A 79 29.39 -0.50 -6.03
N ARG A 80 30.11 -0.87 -7.10
CA ARG A 80 31.44 -0.41 -7.47
C ARG A 80 31.40 0.21 -8.86
N PRO A 81 32.43 0.94 -9.31
CA PRO A 81 32.45 1.52 -10.65
C PRO A 81 32.20 0.51 -11.77
N GLU A 82 32.69 -0.72 -11.62
CA GLU A 82 32.51 -1.82 -12.59
C GLU A 82 31.06 -2.33 -12.66
N ASP A 83 30.23 -2.06 -11.68
CA ASP A 83 28.82 -2.47 -11.64
C ASP A 83 27.87 -1.54 -12.46
N GLY A 84 28.42 -0.58 -13.23
CA GLY A 84 27.63 0.40 -13.98
C GLY A 84 26.58 -0.21 -14.90
N LYS A 85 26.89 -1.37 -15.52
CA LYS A 85 25.92 -2.13 -16.32
C LYS A 85 24.73 -2.60 -15.47
N LEU A 86 24.98 -3.16 -14.30
CA LEU A 86 23.93 -3.65 -13.40
C LEU A 86 23.04 -2.50 -12.89
N VAL A 87 23.61 -1.33 -12.61
CA VAL A 87 22.86 -0.12 -12.24
C VAL A 87 21.95 0.30 -13.39
N ALA A 88 22.46 0.33 -14.63
CA ALA A 88 21.65 0.61 -15.81
C ALA A 88 20.54 -0.42 -16.04
N ASP A 89 20.81 -1.71 -15.78
CA ASP A 89 19.81 -2.78 -15.84
C ASP A 89 18.71 -2.58 -14.80
N CYS A 90 19.03 -2.18 -13.58
CA CYS A 90 18.03 -1.82 -12.56
C CYS A 90 17.12 -0.68 -13.03
N GLN A 91 17.68 0.37 -13.63
CA GLN A 91 16.91 1.50 -14.16
C GLN A 91 15.97 1.05 -15.28
N ARG A 92 16.47 0.28 -16.25
CA ARG A 92 15.66 -0.26 -17.36
C ARG A 92 14.58 -1.22 -16.90
N ALA A 93 14.85 -2.01 -15.88
CA ALA A 93 13.87 -2.92 -15.28
C ALA A 93 12.77 -2.19 -14.48
N GLY A 94 12.91 -0.89 -14.19
CA GLY A 94 11.93 -0.10 -13.48
C GLY A 94 12.07 -0.13 -11.97
N PHE A 95 13.27 -0.31 -11.44
CA PHE A 95 13.51 -0.12 -10.01
C PHE A 95 13.18 1.32 -9.59
N ALA A 96 12.54 1.46 -8.44
CA ALA A 96 12.15 2.75 -7.88
C ALA A 96 13.34 3.59 -7.36
N GLY A 97 14.50 2.95 -7.24
CA GLY A 97 15.76 3.58 -6.90
C GLY A 97 16.87 2.59 -6.63
N VAL A 98 18.09 3.13 -6.72
CA VAL A 98 19.33 2.42 -6.42
C VAL A 98 20.01 3.13 -5.27
N LEU A 99 20.37 2.40 -4.24
CA LEU A 99 21.05 2.85 -3.03
C LEU A 99 22.39 2.11 -2.92
N VAL A 100 23.42 2.81 -2.48
CA VAL A 100 24.78 2.31 -2.44
C VAL A 100 25.24 2.06 -1.00
N GLU A 101 25.71 0.84 -0.72
CA GLU A 101 26.34 0.52 0.56
C GLU A 101 27.83 0.92 0.57
N PRO A 102 28.31 1.40 1.73
CA PRO A 102 27.60 1.75 2.97
C PRO A 102 27.12 3.20 2.97
N VAL A 103 27.32 3.95 1.89
CA VAL A 103 27.13 5.41 1.78
C VAL A 103 25.71 5.82 2.20
N ASP A 104 24.71 5.09 1.72
CA ASP A 104 23.30 5.43 1.93
C ASP A 104 22.69 4.84 3.22
N HIS A 105 23.48 4.15 4.07
CA HIS A 105 22.96 3.52 5.29
C HIS A 105 22.15 4.48 6.18
N ALA A 106 22.58 5.72 6.31
CA ALA A 106 21.95 6.71 7.18
C ALA A 106 20.58 7.18 6.68
N VAL A 107 20.40 7.22 5.35
CA VAL A 107 19.22 7.84 4.70
C VAL A 107 18.26 6.83 4.09
N ALA A 108 18.71 5.60 3.82
CA ALA A 108 17.97 4.59 3.06
C ALA A 108 16.55 4.35 3.59
N GLY A 109 16.39 4.21 4.90
CA GLY A 109 15.10 3.92 5.52
C GLY A 109 14.05 5.01 5.26
N GLU A 110 14.39 6.26 5.53
CA GLU A 110 13.49 7.40 5.28
C GLU A 110 13.24 7.64 3.80
N TRP A 111 14.28 7.53 2.98
CA TRP A 111 14.19 7.74 1.55
C TRP A 111 13.23 6.74 0.89
N ILE A 112 13.32 5.46 1.26
CA ILE A 112 12.40 4.41 0.85
C ILE A 112 10.98 4.70 1.35
N ALA A 113 10.82 5.08 2.62
CA ALA A 113 9.52 5.31 3.24
C ALA A 113 8.66 6.36 2.49
N ARG A 114 9.30 7.37 1.91
CA ARG A 114 8.64 8.42 1.11
C ARG A 114 8.20 7.94 -0.28
N ARG A 115 8.67 6.78 -0.74
CA ARG A 115 8.48 6.21 -2.09
C ARG A 115 7.74 4.88 -2.10
N THR A 116 7.11 4.51 -0.99
CA THR A 116 6.32 3.28 -0.86
C THR A 116 5.01 3.36 -1.66
N ALA A 117 4.43 2.20 -1.94
CA ALA A 117 3.10 2.11 -2.55
C ALA A 117 2.03 2.83 -1.72
N GLN A 118 2.10 2.75 -0.39
CA GLN A 118 1.19 3.50 0.49
C GLN A 118 1.37 5.01 0.36
N ALA A 119 2.61 5.49 0.27
CA ALA A 119 2.86 6.92 0.04
C ALA A 119 2.26 7.39 -1.29
N ALA A 120 2.35 6.57 -2.35
CA ALA A 120 1.73 6.86 -3.64
C ALA A 120 0.19 6.88 -3.56
N ARG A 121 -0.40 5.87 -2.89
CA ARG A 121 -1.86 5.82 -2.66
C ARG A 121 -2.36 7.02 -1.86
N ARG A 122 -1.67 7.40 -0.80
CA ARG A 122 -2.02 8.59 0.00
C ARG A 122 -1.94 9.88 -0.81
N ARG A 123 -0.93 10.06 -1.65
CA ARG A 123 -0.86 11.20 -2.58
C ARG A 123 -2.04 11.24 -3.56
N ALA A 124 -2.45 10.09 -4.09
CA ALA A 124 -3.62 9.98 -4.96
C ALA A 124 -4.93 10.37 -4.26
N PHE A 125 -4.97 10.34 -2.93
CA PHE A 125 -6.11 10.67 -2.07
C PHE A 125 -5.91 11.94 -1.23
N ALA A 126 -4.91 12.77 -1.54
CA ALA A 126 -4.58 13.96 -0.74
C ALA A 126 -5.76 14.94 -0.57
N ASP A 127 -6.58 15.09 -1.60
CA ASP A 127 -7.76 15.95 -1.60
C ASP A 127 -9.06 15.25 -1.14
N ALA A 128 -9.00 13.94 -0.89
CA ALA A 128 -10.17 13.14 -0.56
C ALA A 128 -10.91 13.61 0.72
N PRO A 129 -10.25 13.99 1.83
CA PRO A 129 -10.95 14.52 3.00
C PRO A 129 -11.86 15.70 2.64
N ARG A 130 -11.36 16.68 1.87
CA ARG A 130 -12.14 17.82 1.41
C ARG A 130 -13.30 17.40 0.50
N LEU A 131 -13.05 16.54 -0.49
CA LEU A 131 -14.05 16.05 -1.43
C LEU A 131 -15.15 15.21 -0.74
N LEU A 132 -14.80 14.50 0.32
CA LEU A 132 -15.71 13.72 1.14
C LEU A 132 -16.40 14.54 2.24
N ARG A 133 -16.07 15.84 2.37
CA ARG A 133 -16.56 16.73 3.41
C ARG A 133 -16.26 16.23 4.83
N LEU A 134 -15.06 15.70 5.04
CA LEU A 134 -14.53 15.37 6.35
C LEU A 134 -13.96 16.66 6.97
N THR A 135 -14.73 17.32 7.81
CA THR A 135 -14.38 18.63 8.39
C THR A 135 -14.16 18.59 9.89
N ASP A 136 -14.66 17.57 10.56
CA ASP A 136 -14.50 17.36 11.99
C ASP A 136 -13.15 16.65 12.27
N ALA A 137 -12.47 17.04 13.38
CA ALA A 137 -11.17 16.47 13.74
C ALA A 137 -11.23 14.94 13.93
N LEU A 138 -12.32 14.43 14.55
CA LEU A 138 -12.50 12.99 14.74
C LEU A 138 -12.74 12.25 13.41
N GLN A 139 -13.38 12.90 12.42
CA GLN A 139 -13.48 12.34 11.05
C GLN A 139 -12.11 12.22 10.39
N LEU A 140 -11.23 13.22 10.55
CA LEU A 140 -9.87 13.21 10.00
C LEU A 140 -9.00 12.17 10.72
N ASP A 141 -9.09 12.04 12.02
CA ASP A 141 -8.40 11.02 12.78
C ASP A 141 -8.85 9.61 12.39
N ALA A 142 -10.16 9.42 12.19
CA ALA A 142 -10.70 8.15 11.70
C ALA A 142 -10.24 7.84 10.26
N TRP A 143 -10.16 8.85 9.39
CA TRP A 143 -9.60 8.73 8.05
C TRP A 143 -8.14 8.22 8.09
N GLU A 144 -7.29 8.80 8.94
CA GLU A 144 -5.91 8.37 9.12
C GLU A 144 -5.81 6.95 9.68
N GLU A 145 -6.71 6.58 10.60
CA GLU A 145 -6.74 5.24 11.17
C GLU A 145 -7.20 4.19 10.16
N VAL A 146 -8.14 4.51 9.26
CA VAL A 146 -8.52 3.63 8.13
C VAL A 146 -7.31 3.31 7.26
N TRP A 147 -6.50 4.32 6.91
CA TRP A 147 -5.27 4.11 6.13
C TRP A 147 -4.24 3.24 6.86
N ARG A 148 -4.09 3.41 8.17
CA ARG A 148 -3.16 2.60 8.98
C ARG A 148 -3.58 1.12 9.05
N ARG A 149 -4.89 0.85 8.96
CA ARG A 149 -5.45 -0.50 9.08
C ARG A 149 -5.68 -1.21 7.76
N VAL A 150 -5.35 -0.62 6.62
CA VAL A 150 -5.44 -1.31 5.33
C VAL A 150 -4.64 -2.62 5.37
N GLY A 151 -5.25 -3.71 4.91
CA GLY A 151 -4.68 -5.07 5.00
C GLY A 151 -5.07 -5.83 6.28
N ALA A 152 -5.89 -5.24 7.15
CA ALA A 152 -6.52 -5.93 8.27
C ALA A 152 -8.05 -5.88 8.16
N PRO A 153 -8.76 -6.86 8.72
CA PRO A 153 -10.20 -6.72 8.94
C PRO A 153 -10.44 -5.44 9.77
N THR A 154 -11.26 -4.54 9.26
CA THR A 154 -11.52 -3.26 9.93
C THR A 154 -13.01 -3.02 9.98
N ARG A 155 -13.55 -2.92 11.18
CA ARG A 155 -14.95 -2.57 11.48
C ARG A 155 -15.00 -1.19 12.12
N THR A 156 -16.18 -0.56 12.11
CA THR A 156 -16.40 0.73 12.79
C THR A 156 -16.09 0.66 14.29
N ALA A 157 -16.35 -0.47 14.94
CA ALA A 157 -16.01 -0.68 16.34
C ALA A 157 -14.51 -0.67 16.60
N ASP A 158 -13.71 -1.27 15.70
CA ASP A 158 -12.24 -1.30 15.83
C ASP A 158 -11.63 0.10 15.72
N LEU A 159 -12.22 0.96 14.89
CA LEU A 159 -11.83 2.37 14.76
C LEU A 159 -12.23 3.18 15.99
N ALA A 160 -13.45 2.99 16.49
CA ALA A 160 -13.91 3.66 17.69
C ALA A 160 -13.03 3.34 18.90
N GLN A 161 -12.67 2.05 19.08
CA GLN A 161 -11.74 1.61 20.12
C GLN A 161 -10.35 2.27 19.96
N ALA A 162 -9.81 2.32 18.75
CA ALA A 162 -8.50 2.93 18.49
C ALA A 162 -8.49 4.43 18.79
N LEU A 163 -9.60 5.11 18.52
CA LEU A 163 -9.79 6.54 18.76
C LEU A 163 -10.29 6.87 20.19
N ARG A 164 -10.49 5.84 21.03
CA ARG A 164 -10.98 5.98 22.42
C ARG A 164 -12.32 6.69 22.53
N VAL A 165 -13.24 6.40 21.59
CA VAL A 165 -14.61 6.92 21.58
C VAL A 165 -15.62 5.78 21.48
N THR A 166 -16.90 6.04 21.74
CA THR A 166 -17.94 5.04 21.50
C THR A 166 -18.26 4.92 20.00
N ARG A 167 -18.71 3.75 19.58
CA ARG A 167 -19.12 3.50 18.20
C ARG A 167 -20.27 4.43 17.77
N GLU A 168 -21.19 4.69 18.68
CA GLU A 168 -22.36 5.56 18.47
C GLU A 168 -21.94 7.00 18.26
N HIS A 169 -20.98 7.50 19.08
CA HIS A 169 -20.43 8.84 18.92
C HIS A 169 -19.73 8.99 17.58
N LEU A 170 -18.82 8.06 17.23
CA LEU A 170 -18.12 8.08 15.96
C LEU A 170 -19.08 8.02 14.75
N SER A 171 -20.13 7.18 14.82
CA SER A 171 -21.14 7.08 13.78
C SER A 171 -21.94 8.37 13.61
N ARG A 172 -22.28 9.05 14.71
CA ARG A 172 -23.00 10.32 14.71
C ARG A 172 -22.17 11.43 14.08
N VAL A 173 -20.88 11.52 14.43
CA VAL A 173 -19.95 12.50 13.84
C VAL A 173 -19.85 12.32 12.33
N PHE A 174 -19.80 11.07 11.84
CA PHE A 174 -19.79 10.80 10.39
C PHE A 174 -21.15 11.04 9.71
N ALA A 175 -22.25 11.00 10.42
CA ALA A 175 -23.57 11.34 9.85
C ALA A 175 -23.78 12.85 9.68
N ALA A 176 -23.03 13.67 10.41
CA ALA A 176 -23.08 15.12 10.34
C ALA A 176 -22.39 15.67 9.08
N GLY A 177 -22.73 16.88 8.64
CA GLY A 177 -22.02 17.64 7.61
C GLY A 177 -22.08 17.06 6.18
N GLY A 178 -22.88 16.01 5.94
CA GLY A 178 -23.04 15.40 4.60
C GLY A 178 -21.84 14.55 4.17
N ALA A 179 -20.95 14.15 5.10
CA ALA A 179 -19.91 13.16 4.88
C ALA A 179 -20.53 11.77 4.55
N PRO A 180 -19.82 10.87 3.84
CA PRO A 180 -20.24 9.47 3.75
C PRO A 180 -20.17 8.84 5.14
N ASN A 181 -21.02 7.84 5.42
CA ASN A 181 -20.86 7.10 6.67
C ASN A 181 -19.50 6.37 6.71
N LEU A 182 -19.00 6.13 7.92
CA LEU A 182 -17.67 5.56 8.14
C LEU A 182 -17.45 4.22 7.42
N LYS A 183 -18.47 3.37 7.33
CA LYS A 183 -18.39 2.09 6.60
C LYS A 183 -18.09 2.32 5.11
N ARG A 184 -18.72 3.32 4.49
CA ARG A 184 -18.45 3.67 3.08
C ARG A 184 -17.03 4.22 2.89
N VAL A 185 -16.50 4.94 3.88
CA VAL A 185 -15.11 5.42 3.88
C VAL A 185 -14.13 4.25 3.97
N ILE A 186 -14.38 3.28 4.85
CA ILE A 186 -13.58 2.05 4.93
C ILE A 186 -13.61 1.29 3.60
N ASP A 187 -14.80 1.07 3.03
CA ASP A 187 -14.97 0.37 1.76
C ASP A 187 -14.27 1.11 0.61
N LEU A 188 -14.33 2.45 0.58
CA LEU A 188 -13.63 3.28 -0.41
C LEU A 188 -12.12 3.06 -0.37
N VAL A 189 -11.49 3.22 0.80
CA VAL A 189 -10.03 3.08 0.95
C VAL A 189 -9.58 1.65 0.62
N ARG A 190 -10.31 0.63 1.09
CA ARG A 190 -9.99 -0.77 0.79
C ARG A 190 -10.14 -1.09 -0.70
N THR A 191 -11.17 -0.55 -1.37
CA THR A 191 -11.37 -0.74 -2.82
C THR A 191 -10.29 -0.02 -3.63
N ALA A 192 -9.86 1.17 -3.20
CA ALA A 192 -8.75 1.88 -3.82
C ALA A 192 -7.44 1.08 -3.73
N CYS A 193 -7.16 0.48 -2.57
CA CYS A 193 -6.00 -0.41 -2.41
C CYS A 193 -6.15 -1.69 -3.26
N ALA A 194 -7.37 -2.21 -3.41
CA ALA A 194 -7.61 -3.36 -4.29
C ALA A 194 -7.33 -3.02 -5.76
N ALA A 195 -7.77 -1.84 -6.23
CA ALA A 195 -7.50 -1.37 -7.58
C ALA A 195 -6.00 -1.24 -7.86
N ASP A 196 -5.24 -0.70 -6.88
CA ASP A 196 -3.78 -0.58 -6.98
C ASP A 196 -3.09 -1.95 -7.05
N LEU A 197 -3.46 -2.86 -6.13
CA LEU A 197 -2.88 -4.21 -6.11
C LEU A 197 -3.22 -5.01 -7.38
N LEU A 198 -4.46 -4.93 -7.86
CA LEU A 198 -4.89 -5.59 -9.11
C LEU A 198 -4.14 -5.06 -10.35
N GLY A 199 -3.56 -3.86 -10.28
CA GLY A 199 -2.65 -3.32 -11.29
C GLY A 199 -1.34 -4.12 -11.44
N ASN A 200 -1.02 -5.04 -10.53
CA ASN A 200 0.15 -5.92 -10.65
C ASN A 200 -0.24 -7.22 -11.39
N PRO A 201 0.41 -7.56 -12.51
CA PRO A 201 0.11 -8.78 -13.28
C PRO A 201 0.18 -10.06 -12.45
N ALA A 202 1.06 -10.12 -11.47
CA ALA A 202 1.26 -11.30 -10.61
C ALA A 202 0.10 -11.53 -9.61
N TYR A 203 -0.84 -10.59 -9.45
CA TYR A 203 -1.94 -10.75 -8.50
C TYR A 203 -3.25 -11.16 -9.17
N SER A 204 -3.82 -12.25 -8.68
CA SER A 204 -5.22 -12.62 -8.94
C SER A 204 -6.18 -11.89 -8.00
N VAL A 205 -7.47 -11.84 -8.35
CA VAL A 205 -8.53 -11.31 -7.48
C VAL A 205 -8.56 -12.02 -6.12
N GLY A 206 -8.32 -13.35 -6.11
CA GLY A 206 -8.25 -14.14 -4.90
C GLY A 206 -7.07 -13.77 -4.00
N ALA A 207 -5.89 -13.51 -4.60
CA ALA A 207 -4.72 -13.05 -3.86
C ALA A 207 -4.99 -11.68 -3.21
N VAL A 208 -5.53 -10.73 -3.97
CA VAL A 208 -5.85 -9.38 -3.47
C VAL A 208 -6.91 -9.43 -2.37
N ALA A 209 -7.95 -10.27 -2.51
CA ALA A 209 -8.95 -10.45 -1.47
C ALA A 209 -8.31 -10.92 -0.14
N ARG A 210 -7.39 -11.87 -0.21
CA ARG A 210 -6.65 -12.39 0.96
C ARG A 210 -5.74 -11.33 1.57
N ILE A 211 -4.93 -10.64 0.74
CA ILE A 211 -3.99 -9.60 1.18
C ILE A 211 -4.72 -8.46 1.92
N LEU A 212 -5.90 -8.08 1.43
CA LEU A 212 -6.72 -7.01 2.02
C LEU A 212 -7.74 -7.52 3.04
N ALA A 213 -7.64 -8.79 3.44
CA ALA A 213 -8.53 -9.41 4.42
C ALA A 213 -10.03 -9.30 4.09
N TYR A 214 -10.39 -9.46 2.81
CA TYR A 214 -11.78 -9.73 2.44
C TYR A 214 -12.12 -11.18 2.77
N ALA A 215 -13.36 -11.44 3.16
CA ALA A 215 -13.82 -12.79 3.50
C ALA A 215 -13.74 -13.77 2.29
N SER A 216 -13.91 -13.25 1.06
CA SER A 216 -13.82 -14.02 -0.18
C SER A 216 -13.57 -13.11 -1.39
N PRO A 217 -13.17 -13.67 -2.55
CA PRO A 217 -13.12 -12.91 -3.81
C PRO A 217 -14.48 -12.31 -4.18
N SER A 218 -15.60 -13.00 -3.92
CA SER A 218 -16.95 -12.49 -4.15
C SER A 218 -17.26 -11.29 -3.25
N HIS A 219 -16.75 -11.27 -2.01
CA HIS A 219 -16.91 -10.13 -1.12
C HIS A 219 -16.14 -8.90 -1.63
N LEU A 220 -14.93 -9.08 -2.16
CA LEU A 220 -14.19 -8.02 -2.85
C LEU A 220 -14.98 -7.51 -4.08
N ALA A 221 -15.55 -8.41 -4.90
CA ALA A 221 -16.34 -8.04 -6.06
C ALA A 221 -17.59 -7.23 -5.68
N GLY A 222 -18.29 -7.64 -4.63
CA GLY A 222 -19.42 -6.89 -4.08
C GLY A 222 -19.03 -5.50 -3.57
N ALA A 223 -17.88 -5.37 -2.89
CA ALA A 223 -17.36 -4.08 -2.45
C ALA A 223 -16.99 -3.17 -3.64
N ALA A 224 -16.31 -3.71 -4.66
CA ALA A 224 -15.97 -3.00 -5.88
C ALA A 224 -17.21 -2.40 -6.54
N ARG A 225 -18.24 -3.22 -6.78
CA ARG A 225 -19.51 -2.76 -7.38
C ARG A 225 -20.22 -1.70 -6.55
N ARG A 226 -20.26 -1.85 -5.22
CA ARG A 226 -20.90 -0.85 -4.34
C ARG A 226 -20.15 0.48 -4.34
N VAL A 227 -18.82 0.47 -4.45
CA VAL A 227 -18.00 1.66 -4.37
C VAL A 227 -17.87 2.37 -5.73
N THR A 228 -17.70 1.60 -6.82
CA THR A 228 -17.34 2.14 -8.13
C THR A 228 -18.34 1.79 -9.25
N GLY A 229 -19.21 0.85 -9.04
CA GLY A 229 -20.12 0.32 -10.08
C GLY A 229 -19.47 -0.71 -11.01
N VAL A 230 -18.17 -1.01 -10.87
CA VAL A 230 -17.44 -1.89 -11.79
C VAL A 230 -17.01 -3.22 -11.17
N SER A 231 -16.63 -4.18 -11.99
CA SER A 231 -16.07 -5.47 -11.58
C SER A 231 -14.61 -5.36 -11.10
N PRO A 232 -14.07 -6.37 -10.38
CA PRO A 232 -12.66 -6.39 -10.00
C PRO A 232 -11.68 -6.34 -11.18
N GLN A 233 -12.05 -6.91 -12.32
CA GLN A 233 -11.24 -6.87 -13.53
C GLN A 233 -11.11 -5.42 -14.06
N GLU A 234 -12.21 -4.70 -14.09
CA GLU A 234 -12.24 -3.29 -14.52
C GLU A 234 -11.56 -2.36 -13.51
N LEU A 235 -11.56 -2.70 -12.19
CA LEU A 235 -10.81 -1.95 -11.18
C LEU A 235 -9.32 -1.83 -11.51
N ARG A 236 -8.73 -2.83 -12.17
CA ARG A 236 -7.33 -2.82 -12.59
C ARG A 236 -6.97 -1.57 -13.41
N GLY A 237 -7.89 -1.13 -14.27
CA GLY A 237 -7.72 0.06 -15.12
C GLY A 237 -7.97 1.39 -14.39
N LEU A 238 -8.76 1.39 -13.32
CA LEU A 238 -9.13 2.62 -12.61
C LEU A 238 -7.99 3.17 -11.75
N GLY A 239 -7.23 2.32 -11.09
CA GLY A 239 -6.28 2.70 -10.06
C GLY A 239 -6.93 3.44 -8.87
N PRO A 240 -6.13 3.85 -7.87
CA PRO A 240 -6.68 4.48 -6.66
C PRO A 240 -7.47 5.76 -6.94
N ARG A 241 -6.97 6.65 -7.79
CA ARG A 241 -7.63 7.91 -8.12
C ARG A 241 -8.95 7.70 -8.85
N GLY A 242 -9.01 6.76 -9.80
CA GLY A 242 -10.23 6.42 -10.52
C GLY A 242 -11.32 5.88 -9.61
N VAL A 243 -10.95 5.11 -8.57
CA VAL A 243 -11.89 4.66 -7.54
C VAL A 243 -12.51 5.83 -6.77
N LEU A 244 -11.70 6.83 -6.36
CA LEU A 244 -12.23 8.02 -5.69
C LEU A 244 -13.22 8.78 -6.60
N VAL A 245 -12.85 8.99 -7.87
CA VAL A 245 -13.71 9.68 -8.84
C VAL A 245 -15.04 8.93 -9.06
N ALA A 246 -14.99 7.61 -9.23
CA ALA A 246 -16.20 6.78 -9.39
C ALA A 246 -17.09 6.83 -8.14
N PHE A 247 -16.50 6.76 -6.94
CA PHE A 247 -17.22 6.89 -5.69
C PHE A 247 -17.95 8.22 -5.56
N LEU A 248 -17.32 9.32 -5.91
CA LEU A 248 -17.90 10.67 -5.87
C LEU A 248 -19.07 10.82 -6.87
N LYS A 249 -18.93 10.28 -8.10
CA LYS A 249 -20.01 10.24 -9.09
C LYS A 249 -21.22 9.43 -8.61
N GLY A 250 -21.01 8.31 -7.92
CA GLY A 250 -22.08 7.49 -7.35
C GLY A 250 -22.87 8.19 -6.24
N ARG A 251 -22.24 9.11 -5.49
CA ARG A 251 -22.91 9.93 -4.47
C ARG A 251 -23.90 10.93 -5.05
N THR A 252 -23.60 11.49 -6.22
CA THR A 252 -24.49 12.46 -6.89
C THR A 252 -25.76 11.80 -7.40
N ARG A 253 -25.72 10.53 -7.80
CA ARG A 253 -26.88 9.77 -8.30
C ARG A 253 -27.83 9.28 -7.19
N SER A 254 -27.37 9.17 -5.95
CA SER A 254 -28.20 8.72 -4.81
C SER A 254 -28.97 9.85 -4.10
N ARG A 255 -28.95 11.07 -4.65
CA ARG A 255 -29.61 12.26 -4.11
C ARG A 255 -30.72 12.81 -5.02
N VAL A 256 -31.10 12.04 -6.07
CA VAL A 256 -32.28 12.36 -6.93
C VAL A 256 -33.42 11.43 -6.57
#